data_b5d3f4079cc9b61817c9303a4fae7d7e
#
_entry.id   b5d3f4079cc9b61817c9303a4fae7d7e
#
_cell.length_a   1.000
_cell.length_b   1.000
_cell.length_c   1.000
_cell.angle_alpha   90.00
_cell.angle_beta   90.00
_cell.angle_gamma   90.00
#
_symmetry.space_group_name_H-M   'P 1'
#
loop_
_entity.id
_entity.type
_entity.pdbx_description
1 polymer ?
#
loop_
_entity_poly.entity_id
_entity_poly.type
_entity_poly.pdbx_seq_one_letter_code
_entity_poly.pdbx_strand_id
1 'polypeptide(L)'
;GGRVHQGTPNEVAVETSVFTRTGVERILRFAFEQARGRRGQLASVTKSNAQRHTMVFWDEITDRLAGEYPDVTVTRYHIDAMCARMVMAPESLDVVVASNLFGDILTDLGAAIQGGLGFAASANINPDRSAPSMFEPVHGSAPDIADKGVANPMAAIWSAAMMLEHLGQADPAARMMAAMEVVTAKGVGTVP
;
A
#
# COMPACT_ATOMS: atom_id res chain seq x y z
N GLY A 1 8.26 21.00 11.80
CA GLY A 1 7.38 20.76 12.94
C GLY A 1 8.04 20.99 14.28
N GLY A 2 7.28 20.95 15.33
CA GLY A 2 7.78 21.13 16.69
C GLY A 2 6.68 21.56 17.66
N ARG A 3 7.11 21.84 18.90
CA ARG A 3 6.23 22.36 19.94
C ARG A 3 6.76 23.68 20.48
N VAL A 4 5.86 24.63 20.73
CA VAL A 4 6.15 25.91 21.38
C VAL A 4 5.26 26.08 22.60
N HIS A 5 5.71 26.85 23.60
CA HIS A 5 5.03 27.09 24.89
C HIS A 5 4.69 25.81 25.67
N GLN A 6 5.59 24.80 25.63
CA GLN A 6 5.39 23.49 26.26
C GLN A 6 5.04 23.61 27.73
N GLY A 7 4.06 22.81 28.20
CA GLY A 7 3.60 22.77 29.59
C GLY A 7 2.74 23.97 30.03
N THR A 8 2.32 24.82 29.12
CA THR A 8 1.43 25.95 29.39
C THR A 8 0.08 25.77 28.67
N PRO A 9 -0.99 26.50 29.10
CA PRO A 9 -2.27 26.49 28.39
C PRO A 9 -2.19 26.97 26.92
N ASN A 10 -1.10 27.63 26.53
CA ASN A 10 -0.85 28.13 25.18
C ASN A 10 0.07 27.23 24.37
N GLU A 11 0.27 25.98 24.79
CA GLU A 11 1.10 25.02 24.03
C GLU A 11 0.53 24.77 22.65
N VAL A 12 1.40 24.82 21.63
CA VAL A 12 1.08 24.54 20.23
C VAL A 12 2.03 23.49 19.70
N ALA A 13 1.48 22.47 19.05
CA ALA A 13 2.22 21.49 18.28
C ALA A 13 1.98 21.70 16.78
N VAL A 14 3.06 21.64 15.99
CA VAL A 14 3.02 21.80 14.53
C VAL A 14 3.71 20.62 13.86
N GLU A 15 3.01 19.95 12.95
CA GLU A 15 3.56 18.97 12.03
C GLU A 15 3.46 19.50 10.59
N THR A 16 4.49 19.26 9.79
CA THR A 16 4.54 19.75 8.41
C THR A 16 4.75 18.57 7.46
N SER A 17 3.82 18.39 6.54
CA SER A 17 3.95 17.44 5.43
C SER A 17 4.40 18.18 4.18
N VAL A 18 5.44 17.64 3.51
CA VAL A 18 6.00 18.20 2.27
C VAL A 18 5.78 17.22 1.13
N PHE A 19 5.15 17.70 0.06
CA PHE A 19 4.91 16.96 -1.17
C PHE A 19 5.66 17.65 -2.31
N THR A 20 6.56 16.93 -2.97
CA THR A 20 7.26 17.44 -4.14
C THR A 20 6.62 16.88 -5.40
N ARG A 21 6.63 17.67 -6.49
CA ARG A 21 6.12 17.19 -7.80
C ARG A 21 6.80 15.90 -8.21
N THR A 22 8.11 15.83 -8.16
CA THR A 22 8.87 14.63 -8.52
C THR A 22 8.48 13.40 -7.70
N GLY A 23 8.28 13.58 -6.39
CA GLY A 23 7.88 12.47 -5.51
C GLY A 23 6.47 11.97 -5.82
N VAL A 24 5.51 12.88 -6.00
CA VAL A 24 4.12 12.54 -6.33
C VAL A 24 4.03 11.91 -7.72
N GLU A 25 4.68 12.49 -8.73
CA GLU A 25 4.69 11.93 -10.09
C GLU A 25 5.29 10.52 -10.13
N ARG A 26 6.37 10.29 -9.40
CA ARG A 26 7.04 8.98 -9.36
C ARG A 26 6.11 7.87 -8.88
N ILE A 27 5.42 8.09 -7.75
CA ILE A 27 4.52 7.06 -7.22
C ILE A 27 3.26 6.91 -8.06
N LEU A 28 2.72 8.00 -8.60
CA LEU A 28 1.56 7.95 -9.48
C LEU A 28 1.88 7.20 -10.77
N ARG A 29 3.01 7.49 -11.45
CA ARG A 29 3.42 6.74 -12.64
C ARG A 29 3.57 5.26 -12.36
N PHE A 30 4.20 4.90 -11.25
CA PHE A 30 4.29 3.49 -10.84
C PHE A 30 2.90 2.87 -10.66
N ALA A 31 1.96 3.57 -10.02
CA ALA A 31 0.59 3.09 -9.82
C ALA A 31 -0.18 2.95 -11.14
N PHE A 32 -0.03 3.88 -12.08
CA PHE A 32 -0.62 3.78 -13.41
C PHE A 32 -0.09 2.57 -14.18
N GLU A 33 1.24 2.31 -14.16
CA GLU A 33 1.83 1.14 -14.80
C GLU A 33 1.34 -0.16 -14.14
N GLN A 34 1.20 -0.20 -12.81
CA GLN A 34 0.62 -1.34 -12.12
C GLN A 34 -0.84 -1.59 -12.55
N ALA A 35 -1.65 -0.54 -12.64
CA ALA A 35 -3.04 -0.64 -13.06
C ALA A 35 -3.15 -1.14 -14.51
N ARG A 36 -2.30 -0.64 -15.41
CA ARG A 36 -2.23 -1.06 -16.81
C ARG A 36 -1.93 -2.56 -16.95
N GLY A 37 -1.05 -3.10 -16.10
CA GLY A 37 -0.72 -4.53 -16.06
C GLY A 37 -1.79 -5.42 -15.41
N ARG A 38 -2.88 -4.84 -14.88
CA ARG A 38 -3.95 -5.52 -14.16
C ARG A 38 -5.32 -5.26 -14.80
N ARG A 39 -6.31 -4.81 -14.04
CA ARG A 39 -7.69 -4.56 -14.52
C ARG A 39 -7.90 -3.16 -15.12
N GLY A 40 -6.86 -2.33 -15.17
CA GLY A 40 -6.94 -0.98 -15.70
C GLY A 40 -7.67 0.00 -14.79
N GLN A 41 -7.77 -0.28 -13.48
CA GLN A 41 -8.49 0.57 -12.53
C GLN A 41 -7.55 1.11 -11.45
N LEU A 42 -7.50 2.42 -11.31
CA LEU A 42 -6.67 3.12 -10.33
C LEU A 42 -7.55 3.97 -9.41
N ALA A 43 -7.52 3.68 -8.12
CA ALA A 43 -8.12 4.50 -7.09
C ALA A 43 -7.07 5.44 -6.49
N SER A 44 -7.18 6.74 -6.72
CA SER A 44 -6.32 7.77 -6.11
C SER A 44 -6.95 8.29 -4.83
N VAL A 45 -6.22 8.20 -3.71
CA VAL A 45 -6.75 8.50 -2.38
C VAL A 45 -6.10 9.75 -1.81
N THR A 46 -6.93 10.73 -1.48
CA THR A 46 -6.51 12.01 -0.91
C THR A 46 -7.43 12.45 0.25
N LYS A 47 -7.22 13.64 0.75
CA LYS A 47 -8.15 14.40 1.60
C LYS A 47 -8.18 15.86 1.15
N SER A 48 -8.33 16.08 -0.15
CA SER A 48 -8.25 17.39 -0.78
C SER A 48 -9.34 18.36 -0.31
N ASN A 49 -10.46 17.86 0.19
CA ASN A 49 -11.48 18.68 0.83
C ASN A 49 -11.06 19.29 2.17
N ALA A 50 -10.00 18.77 2.81
CA ALA A 50 -9.44 19.26 4.07
C ALA A 50 -8.01 19.78 3.91
N GLN A 51 -7.15 19.08 3.21
CA GLN A 51 -5.75 19.44 2.97
C GLN A 51 -5.61 20.13 1.62
N ARG A 52 -6.02 21.39 1.58
CA ARG A 52 -6.22 22.15 0.35
C ARG A 52 -4.97 22.49 -0.47
N HIS A 53 -3.78 22.33 0.08
CA HIS A 53 -2.54 22.58 -0.63
C HIS A 53 -1.91 21.27 -1.10
N THR A 54 -1.58 20.39 -0.17
CA THR A 54 -0.85 19.14 -0.48
C THR A 54 -1.68 18.13 -1.26
N MET A 55 -2.95 17.96 -0.90
CA MET A 55 -3.80 16.94 -1.53
C MET A 55 -4.49 17.42 -2.80
N VAL A 56 -4.78 18.72 -2.92
CA VAL A 56 -5.19 19.32 -4.20
C VAL A 56 -4.05 19.23 -5.22
N PHE A 57 -2.81 19.51 -4.79
CA PHE A 57 -1.62 19.33 -5.63
C PHE A 57 -1.46 17.88 -6.11
N TRP A 58 -1.76 16.89 -5.25
CA TRP A 58 -1.79 15.48 -5.64
C TRP A 58 -2.86 15.20 -6.69
N ASP A 59 -4.08 15.69 -6.49
CA ASP A 59 -5.19 15.52 -7.43
C ASP A 59 -4.86 16.13 -8.81
N GLU A 60 -4.29 17.33 -8.85
CA GLU A 60 -3.85 18.00 -10.09
C GLU A 60 -2.83 17.18 -10.87
N ILE A 61 -1.86 16.56 -10.18
CA ILE A 61 -0.86 15.70 -10.82
C ILE A 61 -1.51 14.41 -11.33
N THR A 62 -2.44 13.84 -10.56
CA THR A 62 -3.20 12.65 -10.97
C THR A 62 -3.97 12.93 -12.26
N ASP A 63 -4.66 14.06 -12.36
CA ASP A 63 -5.43 14.44 -13.57
C ASP A 63 -4.54 14.62 -14.79
N ARG A 64 -3.41 15.29 -14.61
CA ARG A 64 -2.45 15.46 -15.69
C ARG A 64 -1.94 14.11 -16.19
N LEU A 65 -1.56 13.22 -15.29
CA LEU A 65 -1.06 11.89 -15.65
C LEU A 65 -2.14 11.01 -16.28
N ALA A 66 -3.39 11.11 -15.83
CA ALA A 66 -4.50 10.35 -16.44
C ALA A 66 -4.62 10.59 -17.95
N GLY A 67 -4.27 11.80 -18.43
CA GLY A 67 -4.20 12.10 -19.85
C GLY A 67 -3.10 11.35 -20.61
N GLU A 68 -2.05 10.89 -19.92
CA GLU A 68 -0.96 10.09 -20.49
C GLU A 68 -1.29 8.57 -20.49
N TYR A 69 -2.33 8.15 -19.73
CA TYR A 69 -2.74 6.76 -19.55
C TYR A 69 -4.23 6.56 -19.89
N PRO A 70 -4.65 6.74 -21.14
CA PRO A 70 -6.06 6.68 -21.54
C PRO A 70 -6.70 5.29 -21.38
N ASP A 71 -5.91 4.27 -21.19
CA ASP A 71 -6.29 2.87 -20.96
C ASP A 71 -6.52 2.55 -19.47
N VAL A 72 -6.30 3.52 -18.57
CA VAL A 72 -6.52 3.36 -17.12
C VAL A 72 -7.66 4.25 -16.65
N THR A 73 -8.66 3.64 -16.03
CA THR A 73 -9.77 4.38 -15.39
C THR A 73 -9.38 4.83 -14.00
N VAL A 74 -9.36 6.14 -13.77
CA VAL A 74 -9.05 6.73 -12.47
C VAL A 74 -10.30 7.07 -11.70
N THR A 75 -10.42 6.60 -10.47
CA THR A 75 -11.45 7.01 -9.51
C THR A 75 -10.79 7.68 -8.31
N ARG A 76 -11.32 8.84 -7.89
CA ARG A 76 -10.81 9.55 -6.71
C ARG A 76 -11.66 9.25 -5.50
N TYR A 77 -10.99 9.06 -4.38
CA TYR A 77 -11.63 8.88 -3.07
C TYR A 77 -10.99 9.79 -2.03
N HIS A 78 -11.78 10.30 -1.12
CA HIS A 78 -11.24 10.76 0.15
C HIS A 78 -10.94 9.55 1.03
N ILE A 79 -9.93 9.66 1.90
CA ILE A 79 -9.44 8.54 2.72
C ILE A 79 -10.55 7.88 3.54
N ASP A 80 -11.45 8.66 4.13
CA ASP A 80 -12.59 8.16 4.88
C ASP A 80 -13.56 7.33 4.02
N ALA A 81 -13.86 7.79 2.81
CA ALA A 81 -14.67 7.05 1.84
C ALA A 81 -13.95 5.78 1.34
N MET A 82 -12.63 5.83 1.16
CA MET A 82 -11.84 4.66 0.79
C MET A 82 -11.86 3.59 1.91
N CYS A 83 -11.68 3.98 3.17
CA CYS A 83 -11.80 3.05 4.29
C CYS A 83 -13.15 2.32 4.29
N ALA A 84 -14.25 3.05 4.10
CA ALA A 84 -15.58 2.44 3.99
C ALA A 84 -15.68 1.52 2.76
N ARG A 85 -15.14 1.94 1.60
CA ARG A 85 -15.15 1.13 0.37
C ARG A 85 -14.39 -0.17 0.53
N MET A 86 -13.21 -0.14 1.18
CA MET A 86 -12.41 -1.34 1.44
C MET A 86 -13.16 -2.38 2.26
N VAL A 87 -13.95 -1.95 3.24
CA VAL A 87 -14.75 -2.87 4.07
C VAL A 87 -16.00 -3.37 3.34
N MET A 88 -16.68 -2.49 2.61
CA MET A 88 -17.98 -2.81 2.02
C MET A 88 -17.89 -3.54 0.68
N ALA A 89 -16.88 -3.28 -0.12
CA ALA A 89 -16.74 -3.81 -1.47
C ALA A 89 -15.27 -3.89 -1.90
N PRO A 90 -14.40 -4.65 -1.18
CA PRO A 90 -12.97 -4.74 -1.48
C PRO A 90 -12.69 -5.28 -2.89
N GLU A 91 -13.53 -6.16 -3.41
CA GLU A 91 -13.43 -6.74 -4.74
C GLU A 91 -13.53 -5.72 -5.88
N SER A 92 -14.09 -4.55 -5.59
CA SER A 92 -14.21 -3.43 -6.54
C SER A 92 -12.90 -2.65 -6.72
N LEU A 93 -11.91 -2.88 -5.86
CA LEU A 93 -10.61 -2.20 -5.89
C LEU A 93 -9.59 -3.05 -6.64
N ASP A 94 -8.74 -2.40 -7.43
CA ASP A 94 -7.63 -3.03 -8.14
C ASP A 94 -6.30 -2.46 -7.65
N VAL A 95 -5.91 -1.29 -8.14
CA VAL A 95 -4.74 -0.58 -7.64
C VAL A 95 -5.20 0.65 -6.86
N VAL A 96 -4.67 0.81 -5.67
CA VAL A 96 -4.93 1.96 -4.80
C VAL A 96 -3.62 2.72 -4.60
N VAL A 97 -3.60 4.02 -4.89
CA VAL A 97 -2.46 4.89 -4.64
C VAL A 97 -2.81 5.96 -3.61
N ALA A 98 -1.92 6.13 -2.64
CA ALA A 98 -2.10 7.07 -1.54
C ALA A 98 -0.75 7.65 -1.09
N SER A 99 -0.79 8.74 -0.32
CA SER A 99 0.39 9.22 0.40
C SER A 99 0.84 8.20 1.45
N ASN A 100 2.08 8.34 1.94
CA ASN A 100 2.63 7.42 2.95
C ASN A 100 1.67 7.22 4.14
N LEU A 101 1.21 8.30 4.77
CA LEU A 101 0.31 8.23 5.94
C LEU A 101 -1.02 7.51 5.62
N PHE A 102 -1.63 7.83 4.49
CA PHE A 102 -2.91 7.21 4.11
C PHE A 102 -2.70 5.78 3.62
N GLY A 103 -1.59 5.50 2.94
CA GLY A 103 -1.22 4.17 2.52
C GLY A 103 -1.03 3.23 3.71
N ASP A 104 -0.34 3.67 4.74
CA ASP A 104 -0.10 2.92 5.98
C ASP A 104 -1.42 2.52 6.65
N ILE A 105 -2.36 3.46 6.80
CA ILE A 105 -3.70 3.18 7.34
C ILE A 105 -4.46 2.16 6.46
N LEU A 106 -4.41 2.33 5.14
CA LEU A 106 -5.15 1.47 4.22
C LEU A 106 -4.57 0.07 4.11
N THR A 107 -3.24 -0.09 4.23
CA THR A 107 -2.61 -1.41 4.18
C THR A 107 -2.96 -2.26 5.40
N ASP A 108 -3.01 -1.68 6.58
CA ASP A 108 -3.44 -2.39 7.79
C ASP A 108 -4.92 -2.78 7.73
N LEU A 109 -5.77 -1.88 7.24
CA LEU A 109 -7.17 -2.20 6.99
C LEU A 109 -7.31 -3.32 5.95
N GLY A 110 -6.54 -3.25 4.87
CA GLY A 110 -6.48 -4.29 3.84
C GLY A 110 -6.04 -5.64 4.40
N ALA A 111 -5.03 -5.66 5.25
CA ALA A 111 -4.57 -6.86 5.93
C ALA A 111 -5.65 -7.46 6.83
N ALA A 112 -6.35 -6.62 7.59
CA ALA A 112 -7.41 -7.06 8.50
C ALA A 112 -8.55 -7.77 7.75
N ILE A 113 -9.00 -7.24 6.61
CA ILE A 113 -10.08 -7.85 5.80
C ILE A 113 -9.63 -9.11 5.05
N GLN A 114 -8.33 -9.32 4.87
CA GLN A 114 -7.77 -10.53 4.25
C GLN A 114 -7.51 -11.67 5.24
N GLY A 115 -7.73 -11.46 6.53
CA GLY A 115 -7.51 -12.47 7.55
C GLY A 115 -6.37 -12.17 8.52
N GLY A 116 -5.83 -10.96 8.50
CA GLY A 116 -4.83 -10.47 9.45
C GLY A 116 -3.45 -10.18 8.84
N LEU A 117 -2.58 -9.61 9.67
CA LEU A 117 -1.22 -9.17 9.27
C LEU A 117 -0.34 -10.33 8.76
N GLY A 118 -0.62 -11.56 9.15
CA GLY A 118 0.10 -12.74 8.67
C GLY A 118 -0.05 -13.00 7.17
N PHE A 119 -0.97 -12.31 6.47
CA PHE A 119 -1.13 -12.35 5.01
C PHE A 119 -0.64 -11.07 4.32
N ALA A 120 -0.15 -10.08 5.06
CA ALA A 120 0.22 -8.78 4.51
C ALA A 120 1.69 -8.75 4.06
N ALA A 121 1.92 -9.01 2.78
CA ALA A 121 3.20 -8.81 2.13
C ALA A 121 3.46 -7.32 1.85
N SER A 122 4.72 -6.90 1.88
CA SER A 122 5.13 -5.52 1.62
C SER A 122 6.43 -5.45 0.83
N ALA A 123 6.67 -4.30 0.21
CA ALA A 123 7.93 -3.99 -0.44
C ALA A 123 8.18 -2.49 -0.51
N ASN A 124 9.45 -2.09 -0.40
CA ASN A 124 9.95 -0.79 -0.80
C ASN A 124 10.67 -0.94 -2.13
N ILE A 125 9.99 -0.58 -3.22
CA ILE A 125 10.46 -0.82 -4.58
C ILE A 125 11.09 0.45 -5.16
N ASN A 126 12.29 0.30 -5.70
CA ASN A 126 12.88 1.27 -6.62
C ASN A 126 12.68 0.75 -8.06
N PRO A 127 11.69 1.28 -8.81
CA PRO A 127 11.36 0.77 -10.13
C PRO A 127 12.51 0.83 -11.13
N ASP A 128 13.34 1.88 -11.04
CA ASP A 128 14.46 2.13 -11.93
C ASP A 128 15.67 1.21 -11.63
N ARG A 129 15.64 0.48 -10.52
CA ARG A 129 16.74 -0.36 -10.04
C ARG A 129 18.07 0.39 -9.87
N SER A 130 18.02 1.70 -9.77
CA SER A 130 19.20 2.55 -9.49
C SER A 130 19.69 2.46 -8.05
N ALA A 131 18.88 1.87 -7.16
CA ALA A 131 19.17 1.57 -5.77
C ALA A 131 18.49 0.25 -5.38
N PRO A 132 18.91 -0.40 -4.27
CA PRO A 132 18.27 -1.63 -3.79
C PRO A 132 16.78 -1.44 -3.49
N SER A 133 16.01 -2.50 -3.71
CA SER A 133 14.64 -2.65 -3.21
C SER A 133 14.63 -3.58 -2.01
N MET A 134 13.61 -3.47 -1.14
CA MET A 134 13.45 -4.30 0.05
C MET A 134 12.08 -4.97 0.01
N PHE A 135 12.01 -6.22 0.44
CA PHE A 135 10.79 -7.01 0.48
C PHE A 135 10.67 -7.64 1.87
N GLU A 136 9.58 -7.37 2.55
CA GLU A 136 9.34 -7.84 3.91
C GLU A 136 7.83 -7.96 4.18
N PRO A 137 7.40 -8.78 5.14
CA PRO A 137 6.02 -8.71 5.63
C PRO A 137 5.78 -7.37 6.36
N VAL A 138 4.53 -6.91 6.37
CA VAL A 138 4.14 -5.69 7.09
C VAL A 138 4.34 -5.84 8.60
N HIS A 139 4.07 -7.05 9.14
CA HIS A 139 4.21 -7.33 10.57
C HIS A 139 5.68 -7.33 11.03
N GLY A 140 5.90 -6.95 12.28
CA GLY A 140 7.20 -7.03 12.95
C GLY A 140 7.52 -8.42 13.51
N SER A 141 8.40 -8.47 14.51
CA SER A 141 8.91 -9.71 15.12
C SER A 141 7.91 -10.45 16.02
N ALA A 142 6.79 -9.84 16.39
CA ALA A 142 5.73 -10.41 17.24
C ALA A 142 6.25 -11.22 18.44
N PRO A 143 6.96 -10.57 19.39
CA PRO A 143 7.65 -11.27 20.47
C PRO A 143 6.72 -12.02 21.42
N ASP A 144 5.45 -11.63 21.46
CA ASP A 144 4.39 -12.26 22.25
C ASP A 144 4.02 -13.66 21.76
N ILE A 145 4.29 -14.00 20.51
CA ILE A 145 4.07 -15.33 19.92
C ILE A 145 5.35 -16.07 19.55
N ALA A 146 6.53 -15.52 19.87
CA ALA A 146 7.80 -16.16 19.64
C ALA A 146 7.87 -17.54 20.29
N ASP A 147 8.46 -18.50 19.63
CA ASP A 147 8.64 -19.91 20.05
C ASP A 147 7.35 -20.71 20.32
N LYS A 148 6.17 -20.14 20.04
CA LYS A 148 4.88 -20.85 20.20
C LYS A 148 4.48 -21.72 18.99
N GLY A 149 5.18 -21.62 17.87
CA GLY A 149 4.88 -22.39 16.65
C GLY A 149 3.55 -22.02 15.98
N VAL A 150 3.03 -20.81 16.25
CA VAL A 150 1.72 -20.34 15.76
C VAL A 150 1.83 -19.22 14.70
N ALA A 151 3.04 -18.76 14.39
CA ALA A 151 3.23 -17.67 13.43
C ALA A 151 2.82 -18.09 12.02
N ASN A 152 2.06 -17.22 11.34
CA ASN A 152 1.67 -17.44 9.95
C ASN A 152 2.81 -16.97 9.01
N PRO A 153 3.42 -17.85 8.19
CA PRO A 153 4.54 -17.49 7.33
C PRO A 153 4.10 -16.87 5.97
N MET A 154 2.80 -16.79 5.70
CA MET A 154 2.29 -16.45 4.35
C MET A 154 2.77 -15.08 3.87
N ALA A 155 2.78 -14.07 4.73
CA ALA A 155 3.25 -12.73 4.36
C ALA A 155 4.73 -12.74 3.93
N ALA A 156 5.58 -13.49 4.64
CA ALA A 156 7.00 -13.60 4.29
C ALA A 156 7.23 -14.35 2.97
N ILE A 157 6.45 -15.43 2.73
CA ILE A 157 6.51 -16.21 1.48
C ILE A 157 6.02 -15.35 0.31
N TRP A 158 4.94 -14.59 0.49
CA TRP A 158 4.43 -13.68 -0.53
C TRP A 158 5.43 -12.56 -0.82
N SER A 159 6.04 -11.95 0.19
CA SER A 159 7.10 -10.96 0.00
C SER A 159 8.28 -11.53 -0.82
N ALA A 160 8.64 -12.79 -0.59
CA ALA A 160 9.67 -13.47 -1.39
C ALA A 160 9.20 -13.69 -2.85
N ALA A 161 7.94 -14.01 -3.09
CA ALA A 161 7.38 -14.10 -4.45
C ALA A 161 7.43 -12.74 -5.17
N MET A 162 7.06 -11.65 -4.49
CA MET A 162 7.17 -10.29 -5.02
C MET A 162 8.63 -9.91 -5.35
N MET A 163 9.58 -10.35 -4.52
CA MET A 163 11.00 -10.15 -4.79
C MET A 163 11.44 -10.90 -6.06
N LEU A 164 11.05 -12.15 -6.22
CA LEU A 164 11.36 -12.93 -7.41
C LEU A 164 10.77 -12.30 -8.68
N GLU A 165 9.53 -11.84 -8.62
CA GLU A 165 8.89 -11.12 -9.74
C GLU A 165 9.68 -9.85 -10.09
N HIS A 166 10.04 -9.05 -9.09
CA HIS A 166 10.86 -7.85 -9.30
C HIS A 166 12.22 -8.16 -9.93
N LEU A 167 12.82 -9.30 -9.60
CA LEU A 167 14.09 -9.77 -10.17
C LEU A 167 13.93 -10.41 -11.57
N GLY A 168 12.72 -10.44 -12.14
CA GLY A 168 12.42 -11.02 -13.44
C GLY A 168 12.27 -12.54 -13.43
N GLN A 169 12.14 -13.15 -12.24
CA GLN A 169 11.93 -14.58 -12.06
C GLN A 169 10.43 -14.90 -11.96
N ALA A 170 9.69 -14.64 -13.04
CA ALA A 170 8.23 -14.73 -13.05
C ALA A 170 7.72 -16.15 -12.79
N ASP A 171 8.34 -17.20 -13.40
CA ASP A 171 7.89 -18.59 -13.23
C ASP A 171 8.04 -19.09 -11.77
N PRO A 172 9.18 -18.91 -11.08
CA PRO A 172 9.28 -19.23 -9.66
C PRO A 172 8.27 -18.44 -8.80
N ALA A 173 8.07 -17.15 -9.05
CA ALA A 173 7.11 -16.32 -8.34
C ALA A 173 5.69 -16.87 -8.49
N ALA A 174 5.24 -17.16 -9.70
CA ALA A 174 3.92 -17.73 -9.99
C ALA A 174 3.72 -19.10 -9.31
N ARG A 175 4.74 -19.94 -9.30
CA ARG A 175 4.68 -21.24 -8.61
C ARG A 175 4.54 -21.10 -7.09
N MET A 176 5.21 -20.13 -6.49
CA MET A 176 5.06 -19.83 -5.06
C MET A 176 3.64 -19.36 -4.76
N MET A 177 3.10 -18.43 -5.55
CA MET A 177 1.73 -17.94 -5.37
C MET A 177 0.70 -19.06 -5.51
N ALA A 178 0.80 -19.90 -6.55
CA ALA A 178 -0.10 -21.05 -6.74
C ALA A 178 -0.04 -22.04 -5.57
N ALA A 179 1.14 -22.29 -5.01
CA ALA A 179 1.30 -23.15 -3.84
C ALA A 179 0.62 -22.56 -2.60
N MET A 180 0.73 -21.24 -2.39
CA MET A 180 0.05 -20.52 -1.29
C MET A 180 -1.47 -20.63 -1.42
N GLU A 181 -2.02 -20.42 -2.62
CA GLU A 181 -3.46 -20.54 -2.88
C GLU A 181 -3.98 -21.95 -2.54
N VAL A 182 -3.25 -22.99 -2.94
CA VAL A 182 -3.61 -24.39 -2.64
C VAL A 182 -3.59 -24.66 -1.13
N VAL A 183 -2.61 -24.17 -0.41
CA VAL A 183 -2.49 -24.35 1.05
C VAL A 183 -3.62 -23.61 1.77
N THR A 184 -3.90 -22.37 1.38
CA THR A 184 -4.97 -21.57 1.95
C THR A 184 -6.35 -22.20 1.70
N ALA A 185 -6.60 -22.67 0.48
CA ALA A 185 -7.87 -23.33 0.13
C ALA A 185 -8.10 -24.64 0.91
N LYS A 186 -7.04 -25.33 1.34
CA LYS A 186 -7.15 -26.52 2.19
C LYS A 186 -7.38 -26.21 3.68
N GLY A 187 -7.40 -24.95 4.06
CA GLY A 187 -7.50 -24.55 5.46
C GLY A 187 -6.28 -24.97 6.30
N VAL A 188 -5.15 -25.26 5.65
CA VAL A 188 -3.89 -25.55 6.33
C VAL A 188 -3.22 -24.21 6.62
N GLY A 189 -3.26 -23.80 7.85
CA GLY A 189 -2.69 -22.55 8.30
C GLY A 189 -2.54 -22.53 9.81
N THR A 190 -1.70 -21.63 10.26
CA THR A 190 -1.62 -21.25 11.67
C THR A 190 -2.81 -20.37 12.03
N VAL A 191 -3.15 -20.29 13.29
CA VAL A 191 -4.21 -19.40 13.79
C VAL A 191 -3.87 -17.96 13.40
N PRO A 192 -4.85 -17.15 12.95
CA PRO A 192 -4.64 -15.74 12.62
C PRO A 192 -4.12 -14.93 13.80
#